data_a33c05107342b50cbebe917bb24caf0f
#
_entry.id   a33c05107342b50cbebe917bb24caf0f
#
_cell.length_a   1.000
_cell.length_b   1.000
_cell.length_c   1.000
_cell.angle_alpha   90.00
_cell.angle_beta   90.00
_cell.angle_gamma   90.00
#
_symmetry.space_group_name_H-M   'P 1'
#
loop_
_entity.id
_entity.type
_entity.pdbx_description
1 polymer ?
#
loop_
_entity_poly.entity_id
_entity_poly.type
_entity_poly.pdbx_seq_one_letter_code
_entity_poly.pdbx_strand_id
1 'polypeptide(L)'
;LFSEIEKKERKGFTFKRIIDKIYTGYKWEGVLKMKQILLVCSAGMSTSLLVTKMEGAAKDAGYDAKIFALPFSDAPRVLEDVDVILLGPQVRFQKSAIEKLAAGRKKGPIPVEVIDMRDYGTMNGKAVFEMAKKLIGD
;
A
#
# COMPACT_ATOMS: atom_id res chain seq x y z
N LEU A 1 -9.85 -8.33 28.95
CA LEU A 1 -9.81 -6.97 28.44
C LEU A 1 -10.04 -6.89 26.94
N PHE A 2 -9.32 -7.68 26.17
CA PHE A 2 -9.51 -7.72 24.70
C PHE A 2 -10.90 -8.18 24.29
N SER A 3 -11.49 -9.15 25.00
CA SER A 3 -12.83 -9.62 24.70
C SER A 3 -13.89 -8.53 24.88
N GLU A 4 -13.69 -7.65 25.84
CA GLU A 4 -14.60 -6.52 26.06
C GLU A 4 -14.45 -5.46 24.96
N ILE A 5 -13.23 -5.21 24.50
CA ILE A 5 -12.99 -4.31 23.39
C ILE A 5 -13.63 -4.85 22.12
N GLU A 6 -13.48 -6.13 21.84
CA GLU A 6 -14.11 -6.79 20.70
C GLU A 6 -15.64 -6.70 20.76
N LYS A 7 -16.22 -6.93 21.93
CA LYS A 7 -17.67 -6.81 22.13
C LYS A 7 -18.15 -5.39 21.87
N LYS A 8 -17.40 -4.39 22.30
CA LYS A 8 -17.72 -2.98 22.08
C LYS A 8 -17.66 -2.61 20.61
N GLU A 9 -16.69 -3.12 19.89
CA GLU A 9 -16.62 -2.93 18.44
C GLU A 9 -17.85 -3.48 17.74
N ARG A 10 -18.28 -4.68 18.10
CA ARG A 10 -19.48 -5.30 17.55
C ARG A 10 -20.75 -4.50 17.84
N LYS A 11 -20.73 -3.73 18.91
CA LYS A 11 -21.85 -2.87 19.32
C LYS A 11 -21.75 -1.44 18.79
N GLY A 12 -20.87 -1.20 17.82
CA GLY A 12 -20.71 0.12 17.23
C GLY A 12 -19.63 1.00 17.85
N PHE A 13 -18.95 0.53 18.88
CA PHE A 13 -17.78 1.21 19.41
C PHE A 13 -16.57 0.81 18.58
N THR A 14 -15.81 1.78 18.10
CA THR A 14 -14.60 1.49 17.36
C THR A 14 -13.42 1.36 18.28
N PHE A 15 -12.57 0.38 18.03
CA PHE A 15 -11.31 0.20 18.73
C PHE A 15 -10.46 1.48 18.68
N LYS A 16 -10.47 2.14 17.55
CA LYS A 16 -9.82 3.42 17.33
C LYS A 16 -10.27 4.46 18.38
N ARG A 17 -11.57 4.58 18.60
CA ARG A 17 -12.15 5.57 19.52
C ARG A 17 -11.66 5.36 20.95
N ILE A 18 -11.57 4.10 21.37
CA ILE A 18 -11.08 3.75 22.70
C ILE A 18 -9.59 4.07 22.83
N ILE A 19 -8.81 3.72 21.83
CA ILE A 19 -7.36 3.94 21.81
C ILE A 19 -7.04 5.44 21.75
N ASP A 20 -7.75 6.20 20.95
CA ASP A 20 -7.57 7.66 20.87
C ASP A 20 -7.81 8.32 22.24
N LYS A 21 -8.78 7.81 22.97
CA LYS A 21 -9.08 8.33 24.33
C LYS A 21 -7.99 8.01 25.33
N ILE A 22 -7.37 6.83 25.22
CA ILE A 22 -6.34 6.34 26.14
C ILE A 22 -4.96 6.88 25.79
N TYR A 23 -4.65 6.97 24.50
CA TYR A 23 -3.33 7.30 23.99
C TYR A 23 -3.30 8.63 23.26
N THR A 24 -3.90 9.64 23.84
CA THR A 24 -3.82 11.01 23.31
C THR A 24 -2.35 11.44 23.18
N GLY A 25 -1.95 11.83 21.99
CA GLY A 25 -0.58 12.21 21.69
C GLY A 25 0.24 11.16 20.96
N TYR A 26 -0.22 9.92 20.90
CA TYR A 26 0.41 8.91 20.04
C TYR A 26 -0.02 9.10 18.59
N LYS A 27 0.88 8.77 17.66
CA LYS A 27 0.58 8.80 16.21
C LYS A 27 -0.27 7.61 15.80
N TRP A 28 -1.28 7.31 16.58
CA TRP A 28 -2.17 6.19 16.34
C TRP A 28 -2.94 6.33 15.01
N GLU A 29 -3.39 7.53 14.73
CA GLU A 29 -4.10 7.80 13.49
C GLU A 29 -3.23 7.57 12.26
N GLY A 30 -1.94 7.88 12.34
CA GLY A 30 -0.99 7.58 11.28
C GLY A 30 -0.90 6.10 10.98
N VAL A 31 -0.89 5.25 12.02
CA VAL A 31 -0.87 3.80 11.88
C VAL A 31 -2.14 3.29 11.20
N LEU A 32 -3.31 3.78 11.61
CA LEU A 32 -4.59 3.39 11.04
C LEU A 32 -4.83 3.93 9.63
N LYS A 33 -4.19 5.05 9.32
CA LYS A 33 -4.28 5.70 8.02
C LYS A 33 -3.09 5.40 7.12
N MET A 34 -2.30 4.39 7.50
CA MET A 34 -1.14 3.96 6.71
C MET A 34 -1.56 3.63 5.28
N LYS A 35 -0.91 4.26 4.33
CA LYS A 35 -1.16 3.99 2.91
C LYS A 35 -0.52 2.67 2.51
N GLN A 36 -1.18 1.94 1.65
CA GLN A 36 -0.69 0.65 1.18
C GLN A 36 -0.32 0.72 -0.29
N ILE A 37 0.93 0.41 -0.58
CA ILE A 37 1.49 0.43 -1.93
C ILE A 37 1.80 -1.01 -2.33
N LEU A 38 1.12 -1.49 -3.36
CA LEU A 38 1.33 -2.83 -3.89
C LEU A 38 2.21 -2.77 -5.14
N LEU A 39 3.26 -3.57 -5.14
CA LEU A 39 4.08 -3.79 -6.32
C LEU A 39 3.74 -5.15 -6.90
N VAL A 40 3.32 -5.18 -8.16
CA VAL A 40 3.03 -6.43 -8.87
C VAL A 40 4.23 -6.79 -9.72
N CYS A 41 4.71 -8.03 -9.58
CA CYS A 41 5.88 -8.52 -10.30
C CYS A 41 5.67 -9.97 -10.75
N SER A 42 6.52 -10.44 -11.64
CA SER A 42 6.45 -11.81 -12.15
C SER A 42 7.19 -12.82 -11.25
N ALA A 43 8.30 -12.41 -10.62
CA ALA A 43 9.08 -13.26 -9.74
C ALA A 43 9.88 -12.39 -8.78
N GLY A 44 9.59 -12.47 -7.53
CA GLY A 44 9.79 -11.53 -6.48
C GLY A 44 11.17 -11.04 -6.05
N MET A 45 12.30 -11.49 -6.57
CA MET A 45 13.58 -11.16 -5.92
C MET A 45 14.04 -9.71 -6.10
N SER A 46 14.06 -9.19 -7.32
CA SER A 46 14.47 -7.80 -7.56
C SER A 46 13.46 -6.80 -7.02
N THR A 47 12.19 -7.17 -6.99
CA THR A 47 11.14 -6.34 -6.43
C THR A 47 11.26 -6.20 -4.92
N SER A 48 11.72 -7.25 -4.24
CA SER A 48 11.96 -7.20 -2.79
C SER A 48 12.99 -6.14 -2.40
N LEU A 49 14.06 -6.01 -3.19
CA LEU A 49 15.06 -4.98 -2.96
C LEU A 49 14.47 -3.58 -3.18
N LEU A 50 13.67 -3.42 -4.22
CA LEU A 50 12.99 -2.15 -4.49
C LEU A 50 12.05 -1.77 -3.36
N VAL A 51 11.30 -2.73 -2.83
CA VAL A 51 10.43 -2.52 -1.66
C VAL A 51 11.24 -1.98 -0.48
N THR A 52 12.37 -2.58 -0.18
CA THR A 52 13.26 -2.13 0.90
C THR A 52 13.72 -0.68 0.68
N LYS A 53 14.08 -0.36 -0.54
CA LYS A 53 14.50 1.01 -0.90
C LYS A 53 13.37 2.01 -0.77
N MET A 54 12.17 1.63 -1.17
CA MET A 54 10.98 2.46 -1.03
C MET A 54 10.60 2.67 0.43
N GLU A 55 10.70 1.64 1.24
CA GLU A 55 10.45 1.73 2.69
C GLU A 55 11.41 2.72 3.35
N GLY A 56 12.68 2.67 2.96
CA GLY A 56 13.67 3.63 3.42
C GLY A 56 13.33 5.06 3.03
N ALA A 57 12.90 5.27 1.79
CA ALA A 57 12.50 6.58 1.31
C ALA A 57 11.26 7.10 2.05
N ALA A 58 10.29 6.25 2.29
CA ALA A 58 9.08 6.62 3.03
C ALA A 58 9.43 7.01 4.48
N LYS A 59 10.29 6.25 5.12
CA LYS A 59 10.75 6.53 6.48
C LYS A 59 11.49 7.87 6.55
N ASP A 60 12.36 8.13 5.59
CA ASP A 60 13.11 9.39 5.51
C ASP A 60 12.18 10.59 5.31
N ALA A 61 11.09 10.39 4.59
CA ALA A 61 10.09 11.43 4.35
C ALA A 61 9.09 11.57 5.51
N GLY A 62 9.17 10.71 6.51
CA GLY A 62 8.19 10.70 7.60
C GLY A 62 6.80 10.27 7.14
N TYR A 63 6.71 9.50 6.08
CA TYR A 63 5.45 9.07 5.48
C TYR A 63 5.12 7.64 5.89
N ASP A 64 3.95 7.44 6.48
CA ASP A 64 3.51 6.12 6.92
C ASP A 64 2.94 5.34 5.73
N ALA A 65 3.71 4.39 5.26
CA ALA A 65 3.32 3.54 4.14
C ALA A 65 3.70 2.10 4.38
N LYS A 66 2.80 1.20 4.02
CA LYS A 66 3.07 -0.22 3.95
C LYS A 66 3.34 -0.57 2.50
N ILE A 67 4.55 -1.03 2.20
CA ILE A 67 4.98 -1.34 0.85
C ILE A 67 5.25 -2.84 0.77
N PHE A 68 4.65 -3.51 -0.20
CA PHE A 68 4.82 -4.94 -0.35
C PHE A 68 4.69 -5.35 -1.81
N ALA A 69 5.24 -6.49 -2.15
CA ALA A 69 5.25 -7.02 -3.51
C ALA A 69 4.54 -8.37 -3.55
N LEU A 70 3.68 -8.55 -4.55
CA LEU A 70 2.99 -9.81 -4.79
C LEU A 70 2.97 -10.11 -6.28
N PRO A 71 2.92 -11.39 -6.67
CA PRO A 71 2.66 -11.74 -8.05
C PRO A 71 1.23 -11.41 -8.43
N PHE A 72 0.97 -11.30 -9.73
CA PHE A 72 -0.35 -10.97 -10.24
C PHE A 72 -1.45 -11.87 -9.66
N SER A 73 -1.17 -13.15 -9.51
CA SER A 73 -2.14 -14.14 -9.01
C SER A 73 -2.61 -13.85 -7.59
N ASP A 74 -1.79 -13.19 -6.78
CA ASP A 74 -2.12 -12.87 -5.39
C ASP A 74 -2.72 -11.47 -5.21
N ALA A 75 -2.64 -10.63 -6.24
CA ALA A 75 -3.14 -9.26 -6.17
C ALA A 75 -4.63 -9.16 -5.76
N PRO A 76 -5.54 -10.01 -6.26
CA PRO A 76 -6.95 -9.92 -5.87
C PRO A 76 -7.21 -10.02 -4.38
N ARG A 77 -6.34 -10.70 -3.65
CA ARG A 77 -6.50 -10.90 -2.19
C ARG A 77 -6.39 -9.61 -1.40
N VAL A 78 -5.68 -8.63 -1.91
CA VAL A 78 -5.35 -7.40 -1.17
C VAL A 78 -5.91 -6.14 -1.81
N LEU A 79 -6.62 -6.26 -2.93
CA LEU A 79 -7.11 -5.10 -3.69
C LEU A 79 -7.94 -4.12 -2.87
N GLU A 80 -8.75 -4.61 -1.94
CA GLU A 80 -9.61 -3.75 -1.14
C GLU A 80 -8.84 -2.85 -0.18
N ASP A 81 -7.64 -3.29 0.21
CA ASP A 81 -6.85 -2.59 1.22
C ASP A 81 -5.76 -1.69 0.63
N VAL A 82 -5.49 -1.79 -0.67
CA VAL A 82 -4.39 -1.08 -1.32
C VAL A 82 -4.84 0.29 -1.79
N ASP A 83 -3.94 1.26 -1.72
CA ASP A 83 -4.21 2.62 -2.17
C ASP A 83 -3.64 2.92 -3.55
N VAL A 84 -2.63 2.18 -3.97
CA VAL A 84 -2.03 2.33 -5.29
C VAL A 84 -1.36 1.01 -5.69
N ILE A 85 -1.37 0.73 -7.00
CA ILE A 85 -0.71 -0.45 -7.55
C ILE A 85 0.35 0.01 -8.55
N LEU A 86 1.56 -0.51 -8.39
CA LEU A 86 2.67 -0.26 -9.29
C LEU A 86 3.09 -1.59 -9.92
N LEU A 87 3.28 -1.60 -11.22
CA LEU A 87 3.72 -2.80 -11.94
C LEU A 87 5.19 -2.67 -12.33
N GLY A 88 5.94 -3.76 -12.15
CA GLY A 88 7.27 -3.84 -12.70
C GLY A 88 7.22 -3.78 -14.22
N PRO A 89 8.25 -3.22 -14.89
CA PRO A 89 8.25 -3.10 -16.35
C PRO A 89 8.07 -4.44 -17.07
N GLN A 90 8.50 -5.54 -16.46
CA GLN A 90 8.40 -6.88 -17.02
C GLN A 90 6.96 -7.37 -17.14
N VAL A 91 6.05 -6.82 -16.35
CA VAL A 91 4.63 -7.21 -16.33
C VAL A 91 3.72 -6.07 -16.77
N ARG A 92 4.24 -5.12 -17.48
CA ARG A 92 3.47 -3.97 -17.99
C ARG A 92 2.25 -4.39 -18.81
N PHE A 93 2.32 -5.53 -19.46
CA PHE A 93 1.21 -6.07 -20.25
C PHE A 93 0.00 -6.45 -19.38
N GLN A 94 0.19 -6.58 -18.07
CA GLN A 94 -0.89 -6.90 -17.14
C GLN A 94 -1.63 -5.66 -16.63
N LYS A 95 -1.22 -4.47 -17.04
CA LYS A 95 -1.82 -3.22 -16.57
C LYS A 95 -3.34 -3.20 -16.76
N SER A 96 -3.81 -3.53 -17.95
CA SER A 96 -5.25 -3.55 -18.26
C SER A 96 -6.03 -4.50 -17.35
N ALA A 97 -5.47 -5.70 -17.11
CA ALA A 97 -6.11 -6.68 -16.25
C ALA A 97 -6.19 -6.20 -14.81
N ILE A 98 -5.11 -5.60 -14.31
CA ILE A 98 -5.07 -5.04 -12.95
C ILE A 98 -6.03 -3.85 -12.83
N GLU A 99 -6.10 -3.00 -13.84
CA GLU A 99 -7.04 -1.86 -13.86
C GLU A 99 -8.49 -2.32 -13.78
N LYS A 100 -8.83 -3.39 -14.47
CA LYS A 100 -10.17 -3.98 -14.42
C LYS A 100 -10.48 -4.52 -13.03
N LEU A 101 -9.53 -5.20 -12.41
CA LEU A 101 -9.69 -5.70 -11.06
C LEU A 101 -9.84 -4.55 -10.07
N ALA A 102 -9.02 -3.52 -10.21
CA ALA A 102 -9.07 -2.35 -9.34
C ALA A 102 -10.38 -1.58 -9.47
N ALA A 103 -10.92 -1.50 -10.68
CA ALA A 103 -12.20 -0.84 -10.92
C ALA A 103 -13.37 -1.59 -10.27
N GLY A 104 -13.22 -2.90 -10.05
CA GLY A 104 -14.23 -3.73 -9.38
C GLY A 104 -14.20 -3.68 -7.87
N ARG A 105 -13.32 -2.89 -7.27
CA ARG A 105 -13.23 -2.75 -5.81
C ARG A 105 -14.50 -2.14 -5.22
N LYS A 106 -14.88 -2.61 -4.06
CA LYS A 106 -16.01 -2.06 -3.31
C LYS A 106 -15.76 -0.61 -2.88
N LYS A 107 -14.50 -0.29 -2.57
CA LYS A 107 -14.08 1.06 -2.15
C LYS A 107 -13.81 2.02 -3.31
N GLY A 108 -14.02 1.56 -4.53
CA GLY A 108 -13.80 2.36 -5.74
C GLY A 108 -12.44 2.11 -6.39
N PRO A 109 -12.22 2.63 -7.59
CA PRO A 109 -10.99 2.41 -8.33
C PRO A 109 -9.80 3.09 -7.67
N ILE A 110 -8.61 2.51 -7.90
CA ILE A 110 -7.35 3.06 -7.43
C ILE A 110 -6.39 3.23 -8.61
N PRO A 111 -5.40 4.12 -8.49
CA PRO A 111 -4.43 4.31 -9.55
C PRO A 111 -3.57 3.06 -9.75
N VAL A 112 -3.31 2.74 -11.02
CA VAL A 112 -2.45 1.64 -11.44
C VAL A 112 -1.47 2.20 -12.45
N GLU A 113 -0.18 2.09 -12.17
CA GLU A 113 0.86 2.59 -13.06
C GLU A 113 2.00 1.58 -13.21
N VAL A 114 2.73 1.72 -14.31
CA VAL A 114 3.94 0.93 -14.57
C VAL A 114 5.14 1.73 -14.10
N ILE A 115 6.02 1.09 -13.35
CA ILE A 115 7.27 1.72 -12.88
C ILE A 115 8.16 1.96 -14.09
N ASP A 116 8.78 3.13 -14.15
CA ASP A 116 9.74 3.47 -15.20
C ASP A 116 10.88 2.45 -15.21
N MET A 117 11.25 2.00 -16.40
CA MET A 117 12.29 0.98 -16.56
C MET A 117 13.65 1.42 -15.96
N ARG A 118 13.97 2.69 -16.07
CA ARG A 118 15.22 3.24 -15.50
C ARG A 118 15.17 3.22 -13.98
N ASP A 119 14.06 3.67 -13.40
CA ASP A 119 13.92 3.69 -11.95
C ASP A 119 13.90 2.28 -11.37
N TYR A 120 13.28 1.35 -12.07
CA TYR A 120 13.27 -0.05 -11.67
C TYR A 120 14.67 -0.67 -11.79
N GLY A 121 15.35 -0.43 -12.92
CA GLY A 121 16.67 -0.99 -13.18
C GLY A 121 17.75 -0.50 -12.24
N THR A 122 17.65 0.75 -11.79
CA THR A 122 18.60 1.34 -10.84
C THR A 122 18.17 1.16 -9.38
N MET A 123 17.05 0.50 -9.16
CA MET A 123 16.47 0.34 -7.81
C MET A 123 16.28 1.69 -7.12
N ASN A 124 15.78 2.67 -7.86
CA ASN A 124 15.57 4.02 -7.34
C ASN A 124 14.28 4.07 -6.52
N GLY A 125 14.36 3.55 -5.30
CA GLY A 125 13.21 3.48 -4.40
C GLY A 125 12.59 4.84 -4.10
N LYS A 126 13.42 5.88 -4.02
CA LYS A 126 12.92 7.23 -3.78
C LYS A 126 12.05 7.73 -4.92
N ALA A 127 12.47 7.55 -6.16
CA ALA A 127 11.69 7.99 -7.34
C ALA A 127 10.37 7.20 -7.42
N VAL A 128 10.42 5.89 -7.20
CA VAL A 128 9.24 5.04 -7.24
C VAL A 128 8.28 5.40 -6.10
N PHE A 129 8.80 5.63 -4.92
CA PHE A 129 8.00 6.07 -3.77
C PHE A 129 7.32 7.42 -4.04
N GLU A 130 8.05 8.39 -4.60
CA GLU A 130 7.49 9.70 -4.95
C GLU A 130 6.38 9.56 -6.00
N MET A 131 6.56 8.68 -6.97
CA MET A 131 5.53 8.38 -7.96
C MET A 131 4.27 7.82 -7.30
N ALA A 132 4.42 6.87 -6.39
CA ALA A 132 3.30 6.28 -5.65
C ALA A 132 2.58 7.34 -4.81
N LYS A 133 3.33 8.14 -4.11
CA LYS A 133 2.80 9.22 -3.27
C LYS A 133 1.97 10.21 -4.08
N LYS A 134 2.49 10.58 -5.25
CA LYS A 134 1.80 11.48 -6.17
C LYS A 134 0.51 10.88 -6.70
N LEU A 135 0.51 9.58 -7.02
CA LEU A 135 -0.69 8.87 -7.48
C LEU A 135 -1.75 8.77 -6.39
N ILE A 136 -1.34 8.63 -5.14
CA ILE A 136 -2.25 8.59 -3.99
C ILE A 136 -2.88 9.98 -3.75
N GLY A 137 -2.20 11.04 -4.18
CA GLY A 137 -2.68 12.41 -4.00
C GLY A 137 -2.04 13.15 -2.84
N ASP A 138 -0.98 12.59 -2.33
CA ASP A 138 -0.18 13.21 -1.28
C ASP A 138 1.07 13.84 -1.90
#